data_47aded9b8ef442cdbcfac3a8b671715d
#
_entry.id   47aded9b8ef442cdbcfac3a8b671715d
#
_cell.length_a   1.000
_cell.length_b   1.000
_cell.length_c   1.000
_cell.angle_alpha   90.00
_cell.angle_beta   90.00
_cell.angle_gamma   90.00
#
_symmetry.space_group_name_H-M   'P 1'
#
loop_
_entity.id
_entity.type
_entity.pdbx_description
1 polymer ?
#
loop_
_entity_poly.entity_id
_entity_poly.type
_entity_poly.pdbx_seq_one_letter_code
_entity_poly.pdbx_strand_id
1 'polypeptide(L)'
;MKKLIKLMLLAVVILMTTTGCSTSTKSPEKLLTKPNYDEEKALLNSGISKVLYQNVNLIFPENLKESGKINYVDLDEDGKNEIVAFQKKEKINSDSKVGFLILREDKESYSFLEEGVVLEKGDKIEYGGFYDLDGDGSKEIIMQYKDQNDVSRLKVYSFKDNKVSEIYRLDDIFTEGNVIFKSASNLNNTSDSSSIGEIDSKKIKISYIDDDNNIDMIVLGYNSSNRKLKVSLVQFTSENAVVKDVKTIDDINGISEAYITIGNISKNEKGILLDLPIGKDGVVGTEVMYIKDGKFVNVASCKDEQMKKAYYVPVGDINKDNIIDIPSISANSSSFIDKSYAYITYYQWSGSSDNNFMHIKGQSYYNYQYNFRFDLPKSMYNSLYTEQKYEGEKIQIEFKATNIRTGTLETAFTVVVKPKNGSIDDKQSLGNTKDAVRILDNEDYSYDLIINSKRILKDYSVKEDELKKSFSNVYE
;
A
#
# COMPACT_ATOMS: atom_id res chain seq x y z
N MET A 1 34.21 -22.77 -46.01
CA MET A 1 33.62 -22.47 -44.71
C MET A 1 32.98 -21.08 -44.57
N LYS A 2 33.66 -19.98 -44.88
CA LYS A 2 33.07 -18.62 -44.69
C LYS A 2 31.80 -18.33 -45.54
N LYS A 3 31.63 -18.92 -46.73
CA LYS A 3 30.41 -18.78 -47.57
C LYS A 3 29.23 -19.57 -47.03
N LEU A 4 29.47 -20.75 -46.43
CA LEU A 4 28.43 -21.58 -45.83
C LEU A 4 27.86 -20.94 -44.54
N ILE A 5 28.72 -20.32 -43.74
CA ILE A 5 28.32 -19.60 -42.50
C ILE A 5 27.47 -18.36 -42.82
N LYS A 6 27.83 -17.63 -43.89
CA LYS A 6 26.99 -16.49 -44.35
C LYS A 6 25.62 -16.92 -44.88
N LEU A 7 25.56 -18.06 -45.58
CA LEU A 7 24.29 -18.61 -46.07
C LEU A 7 23.40 -19.10 -44.91
N MET A 8 24.00 -19.70 -43.87
CA MET A 8 23.29 -20.13 -42.65
C MET A 8 22.77 -18.95 -41.84
N LEU A 9 23.58 -17.88 -41.72
CA LEU A 9 23.15 -16.65 -41.03
C LEU A 9 21.99 -15.95 -41.79
N LEU A 10 22.04 -15.92 -43.11
CA LEU A 10 20.95 -15.37 -43.93
C LEU A 10 19.65 -16.17 -43.79
N ALA A 11 19.74 -17.50 -43.74
CA ALA A 11 18.58 -18.38 -43.53
C ALA A 11 17.94 -18.17 -42.12
N VAL A 12 18.74 -17.97 -41.07
CA VAL A 12 18.26 -17.68 -39.72
C VAL A 12 17.55 -16.31 -39.65
N VAL A 13 18.08 -15.29 -40.32
CA VAL A 13 17.42 -13.97 -40.39
C VAL A 13 16.08 -14.04 -41.13
N ILE A 14 15.99 -14.82 -42.21
CA ILE A 14 14.73 -15.00 -42.96
C ILE A 14 13.70 -15.80 -42.12
N LEU A 15 14.12 -16.76 -41.29
CA LEU A 15 13.21 -17.49 -40.40
C LEU A 15 12.68 -16.60 -39.25
N MET A 16 13.43 -15.61 -38.80
CA MET A 16 12.97 -14.69 -37.72
C MET A 16 11.97 -13.63 -38.21
N THR A 17 11.90 -13.37 -39.52
CA THR A 17 10.94 -12.40 -40.09
C THR A 17 9.56 -12.98 -40.40
N THR A 18 9.38 -14.32 -40.32
CA THR A 18 8.10 -14.99 -40.59
C THR A 18 7.26 -15.29 -39.33
N THR A 19 7.75 -15.00 -38.15
CA THR A 19 6.91 -15.02 -36.96
C THR A 19 6.16 -13.68 -36.79
N GLY A 20 5.40 -13.34 -37.83
CA GLY A 20 4.40 -12.30 -37.71
C GLY A 20 3.38 -12.74 -36.69
N CYS A 21 3.18 -11.95 -35.61
CA CYS A 21 2.02 -12.06 -34.76
C CYS A 21 0.77 -12.14 -35.65
N SER A 22 0.15 -13.30 -35.71
CA SER A 22 -1.20 -13.41 -36.19
C SER A 22 -2.10 -12.80 -35.11
N THR A 23 -2.25 -11.48 -35.11
CA THR A 23 -3.44 -10.88 -34.52
C THR A 23 -4.61 -11.43 -35.33
N SER A 24 -5.25 -12.48 -34.84
CA SER A 24 -6.53 -12.92 -35.37
C SER A 24 -7.52 -11.78 -35.07
N THR A 25 -7.57 -10.80 -35.97
CA THR A 25 -8.68 -9.86 -36.03
C THR A 25 -9.91 -10.70 -36.30
N LYS A 26 -10.67 -10.98 -35.26
CA LYS A 26 -11.98 -11.59 -35.42
C LYS A 26 -12.75 -10.71 -36.39
N SER A 27 -13.29 -11.29 -37.44
CA SER A 27 -14.08 -10.54 -38.42
C SER A 27 -15.21 -9.78 -37.73
N PRO A 28 -15.63 -8.60 -38.19
CA PRO A 28 -16.74 -7.85 -37.63
C PRO A 28 -18.00 -8.71 -37.44
N GLU A 29 -18.21 -9.70 -38.29
CA GLU A 29 -19.32 -10.67 -38.18
C GLU A 29 -19.21 -11.57 -36.92
N LYS A 30 -17.98 -11.95 -36.51
CA LYS A 30 -17.78 -12.68 -35.24
C LYS A 30 -17.94 -11.82 -34.00
N LEU A 31 -17.82 -10.50 -34.12
CA LEU A 31 -18.13 -9.56 -33.06
C LEU A 31 -19.64 -9.30 -32.93
N LEU A 32 -20.41 -9.57 -33.99
CA LEU A 32 -21.87 -9.45 -34.02
C LEU A 32 -22.60 -10.78 -33.72
N THR A 33 -21.89 -11.89 -33.54
CA THR A 33 -22.50 -13.12 -33.07
C THR A 33 -23.01 -12.87 -31.65
N LYS A 34 -24.30 -13.14 -31.41
CA LYS A 34 -24.86 -13.18 -30.05
C LYS A 34 -23.88 -13.96 -29.18
N PRO A 35 -23.59 -13.50 -27.94
CA PRO A 35 -22.82 -14.29 -26.99
C PRO A 35 -23.40 -15.71 -26.99
N ASN A 36 -22.56 -16.73 -27.16
CA ASN A 36 -23.02 -18.11 -27.02
C ASN A 36 -23.76 -18.20 -25.69
N TYR A 37 -24.97 -18.76 -25.76
CA TYR A 37 -25.76 -19.04 -24.59
C TYR A 37 -24.94 -20.00 -23.74
N ASP A 38 -24.42 -19.49 -22.63
CA ASP A 38 -23.61 -20.25 -21.70
C ASP A 38 -24.57 -21.08 -20.88
N GLU A 39 -24.66 -22.38 -21.18
CA GLU A 39 -25.58 -23.30 -20.52
C GLU A 39 -25.34 -23.33 -19.00
N GLU A 40 -24.10 -23.23 -18.57
CA GLU A 40 -23.70 -23.15 -17.18
C GLU A 40 -24.25 -21.90 -16.50
N LYS A 41 -24.13 -20.74 -17.12
CA LYS A 41 -24.73 -19.49 -16.63
C LYS A 41 -26.25 -19.54 -16.60
N ALA A 42 -26.86 -20.22 -17.54
CA ALA A 42 -28.30 -20.38 -17.56
C ALA A 42 -28.80 -21.28 -16.41
N LEU A 43 -28.12 -22.38 -16.17
CA LEU A 43 -28.38 -23.28 -15.05
C LEU A 43 -28.20 -22.56 -13.71
N LEU A 44 -27.10 -21.81 -13.56
CA LEU A 44 -26.86 -20.99 -12.39
C LEU A 44 -27.96 -19.96 -12.16
N ASN A 45 -28.29 -19.17 -13.17
CA ASN A 45 -29.37 -18.18 -13.07
C ASN A 45 -30.71 -18.83 -12.73
N SER A 46 -31.02 -20.01 -13.29
CA SER A 46 -32.19 -20.80 -12.96
C SER A 46 -32.16 -21.28 -11.49
N GLY A 47 -31.00 -21.77 -11.03
CA GLY A 47 -30.80 -22.20 -9.65
C GLY A 47 -31.02 -21.04 -8.67
N ILE A 48 -30.35 -19.92 -8.91
CA ILE A 48 -30.43 -18.70 -8.09
C ILE A 48 -31.90 -18.18 -8.10
N SER A 49 -32.56 -18.11 -9.26
CA SER A 49 -33.91 -17.60 -9.37
C SER A 49 -34.95 -18.43 -8.62
N LYS A 50 -34.72 -19.74 -8.47
CA LYS A 50 -35.59 -20.62 -7.68
C LYS A 50 -35.46 -20.39 -6.18
N VAL A 51 -34.35 -19.86 -5.75
CA VAL A 51 -33.97 -19.70 -4.34
C VAL A 51 -34.20 -18.29 -3.84
N LEU A 52 -34.04 -17.29 -4.72
CA LEU A 52 -34.28 -15.90 -4.36
C LEU A 52 -35.77 -15.69 -4.08
N TYR A 53 -36.10 -15.44 -2.81
CA TYR A 53 -37.45 -15.04 -2.41
C TYR A 53 -37.84 -13.69 -3.02
N GLN A 54 -39.15 -13.41 -3.06
CA GLN A 54 -39.64 -12.08 -3.41
C GLN A 54 -38.94 -11.01 -2.54
N ASN A 55 -38.50 -9.92 -3.17
CA ASN A 55 -37.79 -8.81 -2.56
C ASN A 55 -36.30 -9.11 -2.13
N VAL A 56 -35.67 -10.13 -2.70
CA VAL A 56 -34.25 -10.39 -2.57
C VAL A 56 -33.52 -10.09 -3.88
N ASN A 57 -32.50 -9.28 -3.83
CA ASN A 57 -31.68 -8.92 -4.97
C ASN A 57 -30.22 -9.34 -4.71
N LEU A 58 -29.53 -9.81 -5.76
CA LEU A 58 -28.10 -10.00 -5.69
C LEU A 58 -27.39 -8.63 -5.73
N ILE A 59 -26.45 -8.44 -4.80
CA ILE A 59 -25.68 -7.20 -4.67
C ILE A 59 -24.19 -7.45 -4.83
N PHE A 60 -23.46 -6.41 -5.18
CA PHE A 60 -22.00 -6.43 -5.14
C PHE A 60 -21.54 -5.96 -3.76
N PRO A 61 -20.54 -6.63 -3.14
CA PRO A 61 -19.70 -5.98 -2.13
C PRO A 61 -18.97 -4.77 -2.72
N GLU A 62 -18.65 -3.78 -1.91
CA GLU A 62 -17.95 -2.58 -2.40
C GLU A 62 -16.51 -2.86 -2.84
N ASN A 63 -15.90 -3.96 -2.37
CA ASN A 63 -14.56 -4.41 -2.78
C ASN A 63 -14.54 -5.19 -4.12
N LEU A 64 -15.03 -4.61 -5.16
CA LEU A 64 -15.25 -5.22 -6.50
C LEU A 64 -14.03 -5.92 -7.12
N LYS A 65 -12.83 -5.63 -6.65
CA LYS A 65 -11.59 -6.26 -7.15
C LYS A 65 -11.40 -7.70 -6.64
N GLU A 66 -12.00 -8.06 -5.52
CA GLU A 66 -11.79 -9.34 -4.83
C GLU A 66 -13.00 -10.25 -4.85
N SER A 67 -14.19 -9.70 -4.86
CA SER A 67 -15.42 -10.49 -4.90
C SER A 67 -16.52 -9.88 -5.76
N GLY A 68 -17.28 -10.75 -6.43
CA GLY A 68 -18.43 -10.41 -7.26
C GLY A 68 -19.75 -10.60 -6.53
N LYS A 69 -20.87 -10.38 -7.25
CA LYS A 69 -22.21 -10.79 -6.77
C LYS A 69 -22.28 -12.29 -6.52
N ILE A 70 -21.59 -13.06 -7.36
CA ILE A 70 -21.56 -14.51 -7.41
C ILE A 70 -20.10 -14.91 -7.46
N ASN A 71 -19.68 -15.79 -6.55
CA ASN A 71 -18.31 -16.24 -6.41
C ASN A 71 -18.29 -17.77 -6.43
N TYR A 72 -17.34 -18.35 -7.17
CA TYR A 72 -17.07 -19.79 -7.21
C TYR A 72 -15.89 -20.07 -6.32
N VAL A 73 -16.11 -20.75 -5.21
CA VAL A 73 -15.11 -20.96 -4.18
C VAL A 73 -15.26 -22.38 -3.64
N ASP A 74 -14.18 -23.13 -3.66
CA ASP A 74 -14.10 -24.38 -2.92
C ASP A 74 -13.95 -24.03 -1.42
N LEU A 75 -15.08 -24.13 -0.68
CA LEU A 75 -15.16 -23.72 0.72
C LEU A 75 -14.72 -24.81 1.70
N ASP A 76 -14.91 -26.08 1.35
CA ASP A 76 -14.67 -27.23 2.23
C ASP A 76 -13.55 -28.18 1.74
N GLU A 77 -12.77 -27.72 0.73
CA GLU A 77 -11.62 -28.44 0.17
C GLU A 77 -11.98 -29.81 -0.44
N ASP A 78 -13.24 -29.99 -0.88
CA ASP A 78 -13.67 -31.23 -1.53
C ASP A 78 -13.28 -31.30 -3.03
N GLY A 79 -12.66 -30.26 -3.55
CA GLY A 79 -12.23 -30.09 -4.94
C GLY A 79 -13.35 -29.61 -5.87
N LYS A 80 -14.49 -29.23 -5.34
CA LYS A 80 -15.61 -28.63 -6.07
C LYS A 80 -15.88 -27.25 -5.53
N ASN A 81 -16.29 -26.36 -6.41
CA ASN A 81 -16.63 -25.02 -5.98
C ASN A 81 -18.08 -24.94 -5.50
N GLU A 82 -18.29 -24.37 -4.33
CA GLU A 82 -19.57 -23.81 -3.94
C GLU A 82 -19.77 -22.47 -4.65
N ILE A 83 -21.02 -22.06 -4.77
CA ILE A 83 -21.39 -20.75 -5.24
C ILE A 83 -21.85 -19.91 -4.07
N VAL A 84 -21.10 -18.87 -3.76
CA VAL A 84 -21.46 -17.87 -2.74
C VAL A 84 -22.02 -16.65 -3.44
N ALA A 85 -23.30 -16.35 -3.20
CA ALA A 85 -24.00 -15.22 -3.80
C ALA A 85 -24.37 -14.19 -2.75
N PHE A 86 -23.86 -12.96 -2.88
CA PHE A 86 -24.19 -11.87 -1.98
C PHE A 86 -25.56 -11.29 -2.30
N GLN A 87 -26.36 -11.05 -1.27
CA GLN A 87 -27.76 -10.70 -1.39
C GLN A 87 -28.18 -9.57 -0.47
N LYS A 88 -29.19 -8.82 -0.91
CA LYS A 88 -29.94 -7.86 -0.09
C LYS A 88 -31.41 -8.18 -0.14
N LYS A 89 -32.05 -8.28 1.04
CA LYS A 89 -33.51 -8.43 1.19
C LYS A 89 -34.09 -7.09 1.61
N GLU A 90 -34.86 -6.49 0.71
CA GLU A 90 -35.57 -5.26 0.99
C GLU A 90 -36.96 -5.58 1.54
N LYS A 91 -37.38 -4.87 2.55
CA LYS A 91 -38.74 -4.96 3.09
C LYS A 91 -39.40 -3.59 3.07
N ILE A 92 -40.65 -3.57 2.62
CA ILE A 92 -41.53 -2.40 2.72
C ILE A 92 -41.93 -2.25 4.19
N ASN A 93 -41.49 -1.24 4.90
CA ASN A 93 -41.77 -0.95 6.32
C ASN A 93 -40.96 -1.76 7.36
N SER A 94 -39.86 -2.34 7.05
CA SER A 94 -38.95 -2.95 8.04
C SER A 94 -37.51 -2.82 7.60
N ASP A 95 -36.59 -3.17 8.52
CA ASP A 95 -35.18 -3.12 8.30
C ASP A 95 -34.71 -3.96 7.10
N SER A 96 -33.91 -3.41 6.21
CA SER A 96 -33.25 -4.16 5.16
C SER A 96 -32.25 -5.16 5.77
N LYS A 97 -31.99 -6.25 5.05
CA LYS A 97 -31.02 -7.25 5.45
C LYS A 97 -30.05 -7.51 4.30
N VAL A 98 -28.77 -7.66 4.63
CA VAL A 98 -27.71 -8.03 3.70
C VAL A 98 -27.03 -9.33 4.16
N GLY A 99 -26.43 -10.05 3.24
CA GLY A 99 -25.76 -11.30 3.55
C GLY A 99 -25.40 -12.08 2.31
N PHE A 100 -25.33 -13.37 2.45
CA PHE A 100 -25.02 -14.28 1.35
C PHE A 100 -25.85 -15.56 1.42
N LEU A 101 -25.88 -16.29 0.33
CA LEU A 101 -26.40 -17.65 0.25
C LEU A 101 -25.36 -18.54 -0.43
N ILE A 102 -25.39 -19.83 -0.08
CA ILE A 102 -24.52 -20.85 -0.66
C ILE A 102 -25.36 -21.83 -1.47
N LEU A 103 -24.90 -22.11 -2.70
CA LEU A 103 -25.42 -23.15 -3.56
C LEU A 103 -24.33 -24.18 -3.82
N ARG A 104 -24.69 -25.44 -3.92
CA ARG A 104 -23.83 -26.54 -4.30
C ARG A 104 -24.27 -27.14 -5.62
N GLU A 105 -23.31 -27.49 -6.47
CA GLU A 105 -23.61 -28.21 -7.71
C GLU A 105 -24.02 -29.64 -7.43
N ASP A 106 -25.17 -30.07 -7.97
CA ASP A 106 -25.67 -31.44 -7.90
C ASP A 106 -25.99 -31.95 -9.31
N LYS A 107 -25.10 -32.73 -9.89
CA LYS A 107 -25.12 -33.39 -11.21
C LYS A 107 -25.36 -32.45 -12.40
N GLU A 108 -26.53 -31.88 -12.55
CA GLU A 108 -26.88 -30.97 -13.65
C GLU A 108 -27.68 -29.76 -13.14
N SER A 109 -27.65 -29.50 -11.84
CA SER A 109 -28.41 -28.41 -11.20
C SER A 109 -27.63 -27.86 -9.99
N TYR A 110 -28.07 -26.71 -9.53
CA TYR A 110 -27.57 -26.13 -8.28
C TYR A 110 -28.61 -26.33 -7.20
N SER A 111 -28.21 -26.96 -6.11
CA SER A 111 -29.05 -27.16 -4.94
C SER A 111 -28.79 -26.06 -3.91
N PHE A 112 -29.85 -25.62 -3.30
CA PHE A 112 -29.84 -24.64 -2.23
C PHE A 112 -29.58 -25.32 -0.88
N LEU A 113 -28.72 -24.69 -0.08
CA LEU A 113 -28.46 -25.14 1.27
C LEU A 113 -29.20 -24.22 2.25
N GLU A 114 -30.24 -24.73 2.92
CA GLU A 114 -31.02 -23.96 3.89
C GLU A 114 -30.15 -23.39 5.02
N GLU A 115 -29.21 -24.19 5.51
CA GLU A 115 -28.24 -23.78 6.53
C GLU A 115 -27.04 -22.97 5.96
N GLY A 116 -27.03 -22.74 4.65
CA GLY A 116 -26.06 -21.91 3.92
C GLY A 116 -26.51 -20.47 3.72
N VAL A 117 -27.59 -19.99 4.38
CA VAL A 117 -28.10 -18.63 4.23
C VAL A 117 -27.77 -17.79 5.44
N VAL A 118 -27.11 -16.67 5.19
CA VAL A 118 -26.85 -15.63 6.20
C VAL A 118 -27.54 -14.34 5.80
N LEU A 119 -28.26 -13.73 6.74
CA LEU A 119 -28.92 -12.43 6.58
C LEU A 119 -28.80 -11.60 7.86
N GLU A 120 -28.02 -10.54 7.78
CA GLU A 120 -27.78 -9.56 8.85
C GLU A 120 -28.57 -8.28 8.61
N LYS A 121 -28.97 -7.60 9.68
CA LYS A 121 -29.63 -6.28 9.56
C LYS A 121 -28.62 -5.25 9.05
N GLY A 122 -28.82 -4.77 7.83
CA GLY A 122 -27.89 -3.86 7.18
C GLY A 122 -28.36 -3.42 5.81
N ASP A 123 -27.65 -2.44 5.25
CA ASP A 123 -28.01 -1.80 3.99
C ASP A 123 -27.05 -2.12 2.85
N LYS A 124 -25.78 -2.38 3.13
CA LYS A 124 -24.79 -2.70 2.12
C LYS A 124 -23.69 -3.60 2.69
N ILE A 125 -23.07 -4.37 1.82
CA ILE A 125 -21.86 -5.13 2.12
C ILE A 125 -20.66 -4.29 1.68
N GLU A 126 -19.80 -3.92 2.62
CA GLU A 126 -18.58 -3.15 2.36
C GLU A 126 -17.47 -4.06 1.86
N TYR A 127 -17.42 -5.29 2.39
CA TYR A 127 -16.42 -6.28 2.03
C TYR A 127 -16.99 -7.70 2.07
N GLY A 128 -16.59 -8.53 1.08
CA GLY A 128 -16.76 -9.97 1.06
C GLY A 128 -15.44 -10.63 0.65
N GLY A 129 -15.02 -11.70 1.35
CA GLY A 129 -13.77 -12.39 1.05
C GLY A 129 -13.77 -13.83 1.55
N PHE A 130 -12.86 -14.65 1.00
CA PHE A 130 -12.79 -16.10 1.24
C PHE A 130 -11.33 -16.48 1.49
N TYR A 131 -11.00 -16.91 2.70
CA TYR A 131 -9.64 -17.20 3.13
C TYR A 131 -9.63 -18.42 4.03
N ASP A 132 -8.64 -19.27 3.87
CA ASP A 132 -8.28 -20.29 4.85
C ASP A 132 -7.57 -19.60 6.02
N LEU A 133 -8.33 -19.26 7.07
CA LEU A 133 -7.83 -18.45 8.19
C LEU A 133 -7.19 -19.29 9.29
N ASP A 134 -7.53 -20.59 9.38
CA ASP A 134 -7.03 -21.50 10.42
C ASP A 134 -6.04 -22.55 9.89
N GLY A 135 -5.80 -22.54 8.56
CA GLY A 135 -4.83 -23.43 7.91
C GLY A 135 -5.33 -24.87 7.75
N ASP A 136 -6.64 -25.11 7.85
CA ASP A 136 -7.23 -26.46 7.70
C ASP A 136 -7.58 -26.80 6.23
N GLY A 137 -7.37 -25.85 5.31
CA GLY A 137 -7.64 -25.97 3.87
C GLY A 137 -9.01 -25.46 3.48
N SER A 138 -9.99 -25.47 4.37
CA SER A 138 -11.32 -24.92 4.15
C SER A 138 -11.25 -23.38 4.19
N LYS A 139 -12.18 -22.70 3.52
CA LYS A 139 -12.14 -21.24 3.48
C LYS A 139 -13.26 -20.63 4.30
N GLU A 140 -12.89 -19.75 5.21
CA GLU A 140 -13.83 -18.90 5.93
C GLU A 140 -14.34 -17.78 5.05
N ILE A 141 -15.60 -17.40 5.31
CA ILE A 141 -16.27 -16.29 4.64
C ILE A 141 -16.21 -15.06 5.55
N ILE A 142 -15.49 -14.03 5.11
CA ILE A 142 -15.44 -12.75 5.79
C ILE A 142 -16.50 -11.85 5.19
N MET A 143 -17.36 -11.28 6.02
CA MET A 143 -18.35 -10.30 5.61
C MET A 143 -18.32 -9.08 6.51
N GLN A 144 -18.05 -7.92 5.90
CA GLN A 144 -18.25 -6.64 6.55
C GLN A 144 -19.43 -5.91 5.90
N TYR A 145 -20.28 -5.36 6.72
CA TYR A 145 -21.47 -4.68 6.26
C TYR A 145 -21.79 -3.46 7.13
N LYS A 146 -22.49 -2.50 6.55
CA LYS A 146 -23.09 -1.38 7.28
C LYS A 146 -24.45 -1.78 7.82
N ASP A 147 -24.62 -1.60 9.15
CA ASP A 147 -25.92 -1.73 9.77
C ASP A 147 -26.80 -0.49 9.50
N GLN A 148 -28.01 -0.49 9.98
CA GLN A 148 -28.98 0.58 9.75
C GLN A 148 -28.62 1.92 10.42
N ASN A 149 -27.69 1.91 11.36
CA ASN A 149 -27.18 3.09 12.02
C ASN A 149 -25.89 3.60 11.35
N ASP A 150 -25.59 3.12 10.14
CA ASP A 150 -24.35 3.39 9.39
C ASP A 150 -23.08 2.93 10.13
N VAL A 151 -23.22 1.94 11.03
CA VAL A 151 -22.11 1.34 11.75
C VAL A 151 -21.58 0.12 11.00
N SER A 152 -20.28 0.08 10.74
CA SER A 152 -19.63 -1.07 10.12
C SER A 152 -19.53 -2.24 11.11
N ARG A 153 -20.00 -3.41 10.68
CA ARG A 153 -19.96 -4.68 11.41
C ARG A 153 -19.09 -5.68 10.65
N LEU A 154 -18.25 -6.39 11.37
CA LEU A 154 -17.43 -7.46 10.80
C LEU A 154 -17.85 -8.81 11.39
N LYS A 155 -18.06 -9.78 10.52
CA LYS A 155 -18.31 -11.18 10.91
C LYS A 155 -17.51 -12.12 10.03
N VAL A 156 -17.10 -13.24 10.61
CA VAL A 156 -16.44 -14.35 9.92
C VAL A 156 -17.25 -15.60 10.14
N TYR A 157 -17.44 -16.37 9.08
CA TYR A 157 -18.23 -17.58 9.08
C TYR A 157 -17.39 -18.75 8.56
N SER A 158 -17.50 -19.90 9.19
CA SER A 158 -17.03 -21.18 8.63
C SER A 158 -18.16 -21.90 7.90
N PHE A 159 -17.78 -22.74 6.94
CA PHE A 159 -18.70 -23.60 6.21
C PHE A 159 -18.24 -25.07 6.37
N LYS A 160 -18.98 -25.85 7.15
CA LYS A 160 -18.71 -27.27 7.40
C LYS A 160 -20.01 -28.07 7.37
N ASP A 161 -19.97 -29.28 6.83
CA ASP A 161 -21.13 -30.19 6.78
C ASP A 161 -22.38 -29.54 6.16
N ASN A 162 -22.21 -28.72 5.09
CA ASN A 162 -23.27 -27.96 4.43
C ASN A 162 -23.93 -26.87 5.30
N LYS A 163 -23.28 -26.46 6.35
CA LYS A 163 -23.79 -25.48 7.30
C LYS A 163 -22.83 -24.33 7.47
N VAL A 164 -23.38 -23.11 7.53
CA VAL A 164 -22.64 -21.89 7.88
C VAL A 164 -22.77 -21.64 9.38
N SER A 165 -21.63 -21.40 10.03
CA SER A 165 -21.58 -21.04 11.43
C SER A 165 -20.76 -19.76 11.62
N GLU A 166 -21.26 -18.82 12.42
CA GLU A 166 -20.51 -17.62 12.80
C GLU A 166 -19.42 -18.02 13.80
N ILE A 167 -18.15 -17.76 13.44
CA ILE A 167 -16.96 -18.10 14.29
C ILE A 167 -16.32 -16.84 14.89
N TYR A 168 -16.57 -15.67 14.32
CA TYR A 168 -16.04 -14.40 14.83
C TYR A 168 -16.99 -13.25 14.56
N ARG A 169 -17.04 -12.34 15.53
CA ARG A 169 -17.77 -11.08 15.45
C ARG A 169 -16.93 -10.00 16.11
N LEU A 170 -16.80 -8.85 15.43
CA LEU A 170 -16.28 -7.67 16.07
C LEU A 170 -17.43 -6.88 16.71
N ASP A 171 -17.43 -6.83 18.02
CA ASP A 171 -18.44 -6.11 18.82
C ASP A 171 -18.11 -4.63 18.98
N ASP A 172 -16.87 -4.22 18.74
CA ASP A 172 -16.44 -2.82 18.77
C ASP A 172 -17.02 -2.06 17.57
N ILE A 173 -17.57 -0.89 17.86
CA ILE A 173 -18.20 -0.01 16.88
C ILE A 173 -17.12 0.72 16.08
N PHE A 174 -17.08 0.50 14.78
CA PHE A 174 -16.34 1.35 13.85
C PHE A 174 -17.17 2.60 13.57
N THR A 175 -16.70 3.75 13.99
CA THR A 175 -17.42 5.01 13.80
C THR A 175 -17.09 5.69 12.48
N GLU A 176 -16.07 5.25 11.75
CA GLU A 176 -15.64 5.86 10.49
C GLU A 176 -15.11 4.87 9.47
N GLY A 177 -15.51 5.06 8.21
CA GLY A 177 -14.82 4.68 6.99
C GLY A 177 -14.92 3.22 6.53
N ASN A 178 -14.64 3.03 5.26
CA ASN A 178 -14.70 1.76 4.55
C ASN A 178 -13.48 0.88 4.88
N VAL A 179 -13.69 -0.41 4.97
CA VAL A 179 -12.66 -1.42 5.14
C VAL A 179 -12.43 -2.12 3.81
N ILE A 180 -11.18 -2.26 3.42
CA ILE A 180 -10.80 -3.04 2.26
C ILE A 180 -9.68 -4.00 2.68
N PHE A 181 -9.79 -5.29 2.34
CA PHE A 181 -8.84 -6.34 2.64
C PHE A 181 -7.87 -6.58 1.49
N LYS A 182 -6.66 -7.02 1.77
CA LYS A 182 -5.76 -7.59 0.79
C LYS A 182 -5.55 -9.08 1.05
N SER A 183 -5.70 -9.88 -0.01
CA SER A 183 -5.49 -11.32 0.05
C SER A 183 -4.06 -11.69 0.48
N ALA A 184 -3.96 -12.68 1.35
CA ALA A 184 -2.69 -13.29 1.76
C ALA A 184 -1.96 -14.02 0.61
N SER A 185 -2.68 -14.39 -0.46
CA SER A 185 -2.14 -15.16 -1.60
C SER A 185 -1.01 -14.46 -2.36
N ASN A 186 -0.79 -13.15 -2.18
CA ASN A 186 0.32 -12.42 -2.80
C ASN A 186 1.58 -12.30 -1.93
N LEU A 187 1.61 -12.93 -0.76
CA LEU A 187 2.75 -12.84 0.18
C LEU A 187 3.91 -13.77 -0.17
N ASN A 188 3.70 -14.77 -1.03
CA ASN A 188 4.76 -15.72 -1.43
C ASN A 188 5.69 -15.19 -2.54
N ASN A 189 5.44 -13.99 -3.09
CA ASN A 189 6.32 -13.35 -4.05
C ASN A 189 7.04 -12.16 -3.41
N THR A 190 8.07 -12.46 -2.65
CA THR A 190 8.96 -11.49 -1.99
C THR A 190 9.89 -10.74 -2.96
N SER A 191 9.67 -10.81 -4.25
CA SER A 191 10.53 -10.16 -5.26
C SER A 191 9.91 -8.98 -5.99
N ASP A 192 8.66 -8.59 -5.72
CA ASP A 192 8.03 -7.46 -6.39
C ASP A 192 7.58 -6.38 -5.39
N SER A 193 8.57 -5.60 -4.91
CA SER A 193 8.32 -4.36 -4.16
C SER A 193 7.72 -3.23 -5.04
N SER A 194 7.58 -3.45 -6.34
CA SER A 194 7.07 -2.46 -7.30
C SER A 194 5.56 -2.53 -7.55
N SER A 195 4.86 -3.53 -7.04
CA SER A 195 3.40 -3.60 -7.12
C SER A 195 2.72 -3.36 -5.78
N ILE A 196 3.08 -2.29 -5.09
CA ILE A 196 2.19 -1.69 -4.10
C ILE A 196 1.12 -0.94 -4.91
N GLY A 197 0.33 -1.68 -5.68
CA GLY A 197 -0.88 -1.16 -6.27
C GLY A 197 -1.80 -0.73 -5.14
N GLU A 198 -2.35 0.46 -5.26
CA GLU A 198 -3.34 1.14 -4.43
C GLU A 198 -4.01 0.23 -3.41
N ILE A 199 -3.48 0.27 -2.18
CA ILE A 199 -4.04 -0.48 -1.07
C ILE A 199 -5.01 0.44 -0.40
N ASP A 200 -6.26 0.20 -0.65
CA ASP A 200 -7.32 0.84 0.06
C ASP A 200 -7.86 -0.06 1.17
N SER A 201 -7.00 -0.57 2.03
CA SER A 201 -7.47 -1.31 3.19
C SER A 201 -6.96 -0.68 4.45
N LYS A 202 -7.84 0.03 5.11
CA LYS A 202 -7.43 0.90 6.19
C LYS A 202 -7.61 0.29 7.59
N LYS A 203 -8.26 -0.88 7.75
CA LYS A 203 -8.70 -1.34 9.07
C LYS A 203 -8.45 -2.81 9.40
N ILE A 204 -8.22 -3.66 8.41
CA ILE A 204 -7.97 -5.08 8.62
C ILE A 204 -6.85 -5.55 7.72
N LYS A 205 -5.94 -6.34 8.27
CA LYS A 205 -4.87 -6.97 7.54
C LYS A 205 -4.78 -8.44 7.92
N ILE A 206 -4.73 -9.30 6.93
CA ILE A 206 -4.57 -10.74 7.09
C ILE A 206 -3.19 -11.12 6.57
N SER A 207 -2.38 -11.78 7.38
CA SER A 207 -1.01 -12.18 7.00
C SER A 207 -0.44 -13.18 8.00
N TYR A 208 0.59 -13.89 7.60
CA TYR A 208 1.51 -14.54 8.53
C TYR A 208 2.43 -13.47 9.11
N ILE A 209 2.25 -13.09 10.38
CA ILE A 209 2.96 -11.99 11.00
C ILE A 209 4.09 -12.48 11.90
N ASP A 210 3.89 -13.58 12.59
CA ASP A 210 4.90 -14.26 13.38
C ASP A 210 5.27 -15.63 12.78
N ASP A 211 6.09 -16.41 13.47
CA ASP A 211 6.62 -17.70 12.99
C ASP A 211 5.78 -18.90 13.46
N ASP A 212 4.55 -18.71 13.90
CA ASP A 212 3.71 -19.79 14.45
C ASP A 212 2.94 -20.60 13.38
N ASN A 213 3.11 -20.26 12.11
CA ASN A 213 2.44 -20.84 10.93
C ASN A 213 0.92 -20.64 10.86
N ASN A 214 0.34 -19.84 11.74
CA ASN A 214 -1.07 -19.46 11.66
C ASN A 214 -1.23 -18.16 10.91
N ILE A 215 -2.37 -17.98 10.30
CA ILE A 215 -2.72 -16.69 9.71
C ILE A 215 -3.25 -15.79 10.80
N ASP A 216 -2.67 -14.60 10.91
CA ASP A 216 -3.10 -13.57 11.82
C ASP A 216 -3.99 -12.56 11.12
N MET A 217 -4.99 -12.06 11.84
CA MET A 217 -5.77 -10.91 11.41
C MET A 217 -5.55 -9.74 12.38
N ILE A 218 -5.06 -8.63 11.84
CA ILE A 218 -4.97 -7.37 12.57
C ILE A 218 -6.21 -6.55 12.27
N VAL A 219 -6.91 -6.14 13.31
CA VAL A 219 -8.14 -5.36 13.20
C VAL A 219 -7.99 -4.04 13.93
N LEU A 220 -8.32 -2.95 13.24
CA LEU A 220 -8.35 -1.61 13.81
C LEU A 220 -9.79 -1.23 14.18
N GLY A 221 -10.05 -1.00 15.46
CA GLY A 221 -11.30 -0.46 15.97
C GLY A 221 -11.11 0.96 16.50
N TYR A 222 -11.82 1.95 15.96
CA TYR A 222 -11.70 3.35 16.37
C TYR A 222 -12.96 3.87 17.03
N ASN A 223 -12.77 4.55 18.15
CA ASN A 223 -13.83 5.24 18.87
C ASN A 223 -13.60 6.76 18.79
N SER A 224 -14.43 7.44 18.00
CA SER A 224 -14.32 8.88 17.77
C SER A 224 -14.63 9.71 19.01
N SER A 225 -15.48 9.21 19.93
CA SER A 225 -15.89 9.95 21.12
C SER A 225 -14.74 10.16 22.11
N ASN A 226 -13.81 9.20 22.21
CA ASN A 226 -12.65 9.29 23.08
C ASN A 226 -11.31 9.29 22.33
N ARG A 227 -11.34 9.29 20.97
CA ARG A 227 -10.17 9.34 20.09
C ARG A 227 -9.18 8.19 20.33
N LYS A 228 -9.70 7.01 20.65
CA LYS A 228 -8.91 5.81 20.93
C LYS A 228 -8.98 4.84 19.76
N LEU A 229 -7.82 4.33 19.36
CA LEU A 229 -7.68 3.24 18.42
C LEU A 229 -7.33 1.96 19.20
N LYS A 230 -8.12 0.91 19.02
CA LYS A 230 -7.77 -0.45 19.42
C LYS A 230 -7.18 -1.18 18.23
N VAL A 231 -6.06 -1.82 18.43
CA VAL A 231 -5.43 -2.75 17.50
C VAL A 231 -5.58 -4.14 18.10
N SER A 232 -6.33 -5.01 17.45
CA SER A 232 -6.59 -6.37 17.94
C SER A 232 -5.85 -7.37 17.08
N LEU A 233 -5.16 -8.32 17.71
CA LEU A 233 -4.59 -9.51 17.08
C LEU A 233 -5.60 -10.65 17.24
N VAL A 234 -6.08 -11.16 16.11
CA VAL A 234 -7.06 -12.24 16.07
C VAL A 234 -6.45 -13.43 15.34
N GLN A 235 -6.46 -14.59 15.99
CA GLN A 235 -6.09 -15.88 15.40
C GLN A 235 -7.30 -16.78 15.31
N PHE A 236 -7.34 -17.58 14.28
CA PHE A 236 -8.43 -18.50 13.99
C PHE A 236 -8.03 -19.95 14.32
N THR A 237 -9.02 -20.71 14.73
CA THR A 237 -8.96 -22.16 14.86
C THR A 237 -10.17 -22.74 14.15
N SER A 238 -10.18 -24.03 13.89
CA SER A 238 -11.26 -24.72 13.15
C SER A 238 -12.68 -24.50 13.70
N GLU A 239 -12.81 -24.02 14.93
CA GLU A 239 -14.13 -23.83 15.57
C GLU A 239 -14.39 -22.39 16.01
N ASN A 240 -13.33 -21.60 16.26
CA ASN A 240 -13.46 -20.29 16.88
C ASN A 240 -12.34 -19.33 16.44
N ALA A 241 -12.58 -18.04 16.65
CA ALA A 241 -11.55 -17.04 16.62
C ALA A 241 -11.20 -16.57 18.05
N VAL A 242 -9.93 -16.33 18.28
CA VAL A 242 -9.41 -15.88 19.59
C VAL A 242 -8.71 -14.55 19.43
N VAL A 243 -9.13 -13.55 20.21
CA VAL A 243 -8.38 -12.29 20.36
C VAL A 243 -7.18 -12.58 21.25
N LYS A 244 -5.99 -12.66 20.71
CA LYS A 244 -4.74 -12.98 21.42
C LYS A 244 -4.24 -11.80 22.24
N ASP A 245 -4.33 -10.59 21.65
CA ASP A 245 -3.88 -9.38 22.32
C ASP A 245 -4.60 -8.14 21.76
N VAL A 246 -4.65 -7.09 22.55
CA VAL A 246 -5.24 -5.80 22.19
C VAL A 246 -4.35 -4.67 22.66
N LYS A 247 -3.91 -3.84 21.71
CA LYS A 247 -3.20 -2.60 22.00
C LYS A 247 -4.11 -1.40 21.81
N THR A 248 -4.08 -0.46 22.76
CA THR A 248 -4.80 0.82 22.64
C THR A 248 -3.81 1.96 22.35
N ILE A 249 -4.14 2.79 21.37
CA ILE A 249 -3.41 3.99 21.00
C ILE A 249 -4.36 5.18 21.16
N ASP A 250 -3.97 6.15 22.00
CA ASP A 250 -4.78 7.32 22.34
C ASP A 250 -4.51 8.49 21.37
N ASP A 251 -5.43 9.45 21.32
CA ASP A 251 -5.33 10.72 20.58
C ASP A 251 -5.13 10.56 19.05
N ILE A 252 -5.79 9.59 18.47
CA ILE A 252 -5.85 9.40 17.02
C ILE A 252 -7.01 10.24 16.45
N ASN A 253 -6.81 10.88 15.30
CA ASN A 253 -7.79 11.79 14.70
C ASN A 253 -8.77 11.11 13.73
N GLY A 254 -8.83 9.80 13.73
CA GLY A 254 -9.62 8.99 12.81
C GLY A 254 -8.79 7.89 12.19
N ILE A 255 -9.41 7.06 11.39
CA ILE A 255 -8.74 5.96 10.67
C ILE A 255 -9.04 5.94 9.18
N SER A 256 -9.73 6.97 8.66
CA SER A 256 -9.98 7.10 7.22
C SER A 256 -8.69 7.17 6.41
N GLU A 257 -7.63 7.71 6.99
CA GLU A 257 -6.29 7.82 6.39
C GLU A 257 -5.23 6.94 7.10
N ALA A 258 -5.67 5.92 7.83
CA ALA A 258 -4.75 4.97 8.44
C ALA A 258 -4.33 3.89 7.45
N TYR A 259 -3.05 3.51 7.48
CA TYR A 259 -2.49 2.44 6.63
C TYR A 259 -1.81 1.39 7.50
N ILE A 260 -2.00 0.11 7.13
CA ILE A 260 -1.34 -1.03 7.77
C ILE A 260 -0.32 -1.59 6.79
N THR A 261 0.95 -1.60 7.19
CA THR A 261 2.02 -2.27 6.45
C THR A 261 2.58 -3.39 7.29
N ILE A 262 2.80 -4.57 6.69
CA ILE A 262 3.45 -5.71 7.33
C ILE A 262 4.71 -6.03 6.52
N GLY A 263 5.82 -6.21 7.22
CA GLY A 263 7.10 -6.54 6.58
C GLY A 263 8.23 -6.61 7.59
N ASN A 264 9.44 -6.86 7.10
CA ASN A 264 10.61 -6.95 7.97
C ASN A 264 10.95 -5.56 8.54
N ILE A 265 10.91 -5.42 9.86
CA ILE A 265 11.31 -4.20 10.58
C ILE A 265 12.75 -4.30 11.07
N SER A 266 13.33 -5.51 11.07
CA SER A 266 14.74 -5.79 11.30
C SER A 266 15.13 -7.05 10.51
N LYS A 267 16.38 -7.49 10.62
CA LYS A 267 16.84 -8.72 9.97
C LYS A 267 16.09 -9.98 10.44
N ASN A 268 15.63 -9.98 11.68
CA ASN A 268 15.09 -11.16 12.35
C ASN A 268 13.62 -11.01 12.73
N GLU A 269 13.06 -9.80 12.64
CA GLU A 269 11.71 -9.52 13.11
C GLU A 269 10.85 -8.95 11.98
N LYS A 270 9.73 -9.59 11.77
CA LYS A 270 8.63 -9.09 10.96
C LYS A 270 7.72 -8.26 11.85
N GLY A 271 7.25 -7.13 11.36
CA GLY A 271 6.47 -6.20 12.17
C GLY A 271 5.27 -5.63 11.46
N ILE A 272 4.50 -4.90 12.24
CA ILE A 272 3.30 -4.17 11.85
C ILE A 272 3.61 -2.69 12.01
N LEU A 273 3.44 -1.95 10.92
CA LEU A 273 3.58 -0.50 10.91
C LEU A 273 2.20 0.09 10.64
N LEU A 274 1.79 1.00 11.51
CA LEU A 274 0.53 1.72 11.38
C LEU A 274 0.82 3.20 11.13
N ASP A 275 0.56 3.68 9.92
CA ASP A 275 0.55 5.11 9.65
C ASP A 275 -0.80 5.67 10.08
N LEU A 276 -0.80 6.55 11.09
CA LEU A 276 -2.00 7.02 11.77
C LEU A 276 -2.10 8.54 11.70
N PRO A 277 -3.27 9.11 11.41
CA PRO A 277 -3.49 10.54 11.51
C PRO A 277 -3.46 10.98 12.97
N ILE A 278 -2.47 11.79 13.32
CA ILE A 278 -2.28 12.34 14.66
C ILE A 278 -2.23 13.87 14.59
N GLY A 279 -2.54 14.55 15.67
CA GLY A 279 -2.43 16.00 15.70
C GLY A 279 -3.41 16.71 14.74
N LYS A 280 -3.09 17.96 14.38
CA LYS A 280 -3.85 18.79 13.44
C LYS A 280 -3.13 18.84 12.08
N ASP A 281 -3.83 19.31 11.03
CA ASP A 281 -3.24 19.69 9.76
C ASP A 281 -2.62 18.55 8.91
N GLY A 282 -3.13 17.32 9.05
CA GLY A 282 -2.71 16.19 8.22
C GLY A 282 -1.38 15.54 8.65
N VAL A 283 -0.96 15.76 9.90
CA VAL A 283 0.20 15.08 10.46
C VAL A 283 -0.08 13.60 10.62
N VAL A 284 0.83 12.77 10.14
CA VAL A 284 0.78 11.31 10.25
C VAL A 284 1.90 10.84 11.15
N GLY A 285 1.62 9.91 12.04
CA GLY A 285 2.63 9.23 12.87
C GLY A 285 2.66 7.74 12.59
N THR A 286 3.84 7.14 12.60
CA THR A 286 4.02 5.70 12.40
C THR A 286 4.18 5.00 13.74
N GLU A 287 3.20 4.16 14.10
CA GLU A 287 3.34 3.20 15.21
C GLU A 287 4.02 1.95 14.69
N VAL A 288 5.02 1.43 15.39
CA VAL A 288 5.79 0.25 14.99
C VAL A 288 5.73 -0.78 16.10
N MET A 289 5.34 -1.99 15.75
CA MET A 289 5.25 -3.11 16.69
C MET A 289 5.53 -4.44 15.99
N TYR A 290 5.83 -5.47 16.76
CA TYR A 290 5.90 -6.86 16.28
C TYR A 290 5.15 -7.78 17.25
N ILE A 291 4.95 -9.04 16.87
CA ILE A 291 4.32 -10.05 17.72
C ILE A 291 5.40 -10.93 18.31
N LYS A 292 5.33 -11.13 19.62
CA LYS A 292 6.15 -12.09 20.34
C LYS A 292 5.30 -12.82 21.37
N ASP A 293 5.35 -14.15 21.34
CA ASP A 293 4.54 -15.01 22.23
C ASP A 293 3.04 -14.65 22.20
N GLY A 294 2.50 -14.32 20.99
CA GLY A 294 1.11 -13.92 20.78
C GLY A 294 0.74 -12.55 21.36
N LYS A 295 1.70 -11.65 21.58
CA LYS A 295 1.47 -10.32 22.14
C LYS A 295 2.16 -9.23 21.33
N PHE A 296 1.56 -8.07 21.27
CA PHE A 296 2.17 -6.88 20.69
C PHE A 296 3.34 -6.37 21.53
N VAL A 297 4.50 -6.28 20.93
CA VAL A 297 5.68 -5.62 21.51
C VAL A 297 5.90 -4.31 20.76
N ASN A 298 5.89 -3.20 21.48
CA ASN A 298 6.08 -1.88 20.88
C ASN A 298 7.56 -1.61 20.61
N VAL A 299 7.84 -1.08 19.41
CA VAL A 299 9.16 -0.65 18.98
C VAL A 299 9.28 0.86 18.99
N ALA A 300 8.30 1.56 18.38
CA ALA A 300 8.25 3.01 18.34
C ALA A 300 6.80 3.50 18.34
N SER A 301 6.56 4.65 18.94
CA SER A 301 5.23 5.25 19.00
C SER A 301 5.01 6.27 17.89
N CYS A 302 3.82 6.29 17.32
CA CYS A 302 3.40 7.32 16.36
C CYS A 302 3.51 8.75 16.90
N LYS A 303 3.67 8.91 18.22
CA LYS A 303 3.85 10.22 18.90
C LYS A 303 5.30 10.65 19.00
N ASP A 304 6.26 9.74 18.77
CA ASP A 304 7.69 10.06 18.78
C ASP A 304 8.03 11.00 17.62
N GLU A 305 8.85 12.02 17.86
CA GLU A 305 9.22 13.00 16.84
C GLU A 305 9.83 12.35 15.57
N GLN A 306 10.59 11.27 15.76
CA GLN A 306 11.21 10.52 14.67
C GLN A 306 10.21 9.72 13.81
N MET A 307 8.98 9.53 14.31
CA MET A 307 7.93 8.79 13.62
C MET A 307 6.91 9.71 12.95
N LYS A 308 7.06 11.02 13.10
CA LYS A 308 6.10 12.01 12.55
C LYS A 308 6.44 12.42 11.13
N LYS A 309 5.40 12.64 10.36
CA LYS A 309 5.40 13.10 8.97
C LYS A 309 4.46 14.28 8.84
N ALA A 310 4.91 15.37 8.23
CA ALA A 310 4.08 16.56 7.93
C ALA A 310 2.91 16.24 6.99
N TYR A 311 3.04 15.20 6.20
CA TYR A 311 2.06 14.65 5.28
C TYR A 311 2.37 13.17 5.06
N TYR A 312 1.43 12.42 4.51
CA TYR A 312 1.63 10.98 4.26
C TYR A 312 2.76 10.73 3.26
N VAL A 313 3.74 9.96 3.72
CA VAL A 313 4.79 9.34 2.92
C VAL A 313 4.79 7.86 3.28
N PRO A 314 4.62 6.95 2.32
CA PRO A 314 4.55 5.53 2.62
C PRO A 314 5.86 5.01 3.20
N VAL A 315 5.77 4.06 4.12
CA VAL A 315 6.90 3.26 4.56
C VAL A 315 7.29 2.26 3.45
N GLY A 316 8.56 1.90 3.35
CA GLY A 316 9.02 0.95 2.33
C GLY A 316 10.53 0.72 2.40
N ASP A 317 11.03 -0.30 1.75
CA ASP A 317 12.46 -0.59 1.62
C ASP A 317 13.06 0.27 0.50
N ILE A 318 13.60 1.45 0.85
CA ILE A 318 14.16 2.40 -0.13
C ILE A 318 15.59 2.06 -0.53
N ASN A 319 16.31 1.33 0.31
CA ASN A 319 17.74 1.00 0.12
C ASN A 319 17.95 -0.44 -0.38
N LYS A 320 16.86 -1.23 -0.51
CA LYS A 320 16.84 -2.62 -1.00
C LYS A 320 17.61 -3.60 -0.11
N ASP A 321 17.54 -3.40 1.20
CA ASP A 321 18.13 -4.31 2.19
C ASP A 321 17.12 -5.29 2.80
N ASN A 322 15.89 -5.35 2.27
CA ASN A 322 14.74 -6.14 2.73
C ASN A 322 14.22 -5.73 4.12
N ILE A 323 14.55 -4.55 4.61
CA ILE A 323 14.02 -4.01 5.85
C ILE A 323 13.26 -2.73 5.54
N ILE A 324 12.11 -2.55 6.15
CA ILE A 324 11.29 -1.36 5.93
C ILE A 324 11.98 -0.13 6.52
N ASP A 325 12.15 0.89 5.68
CA ASP A 325 12.55 2.23 6.06
C ASP A 325 11.32 3.06 6.43
N ILE A 326 11.41 3.77 7.55
CA ILE A 326 10.32 4.59 8.08
C ILE A 326 10.66 6.05 7.81
N PRO A 327 9.91 6.72 6.92
CA PRO A 327 10.13 8.13 6.62
C PRO A 327 9.67 9.03 7.76
N SER A 328 10.41 10.08 8.02
CA SER A 328 10.09 11.14 8.95
C SER A 328 10.32 12.51 8.31
N ILE A 329 9.39 13.43 8.55
CA ILE A 329 9.48 14.83 8.14
C ILE A 329 9.31 15.67 9.39
N SER A 330 10.38 16.32 9.83
CA SER A 330 10.35 17.11 11.07
C SER A 330 9.33 18.25 11.00
N ALA A 331 8.52 18.37 12.04
CA ALA A 331 7.53 19.43 12.20
C ALA A 331 8.14 20.84 12.24
N ASN A 332 9.41 20.94 12.64
CA ASN A 332 10.14 22.21 12.72
C ASN A 332 10.84 22.57 11.40
N SER A 333 10.70 21.76 10.36
CA SER A 333 11.24 22.08 9.04
C SER A 333 10.34 23.09 8.32
N SER A 334 10.94 23.93 7.49
CA SER A 334 10.19 24.81 6.58
C SER A 334 9.21 24.07 5.66
N SER A 335 9.41 22.76 5.47
CA SER A 335 8.53 21.83 4.76
C SER A 335 7.13 21.70 5.36
N PHE A 336 6.93 22.06 6.63
CA PHE A 336 5.60 22.08 7.23
C PHE A 336 4.74 23.21 6.68
N ILE A 337 5.37 24.33 6.32
CA ILE A 337 4.71 25.53 5.80
C ILE A 337 4.64 25.48 4.27
N ASP A 338 5.74 25.08 3.63
CA ASP A 338 5.88 24.97 2.19
C ASP A 338 6.05 23.49 1.78
N LYS A 339 4.98 22.90 1.26
CA LYS A 339 4.97 21.51 0.79
C LYS A 339 5.65 21.32 -0.58
N SER A 340 6.22 22.37 -1.15
CA SER A 340 6.94 22.28 -2.43
C SER A 340 8.27 21.55 -2.33
N TYR A 341 8.84 21.47 -1.12
CA TYR A 341 10.05 20.67 -0.84
C TYR A 341 10.06 20.10 0.59
N ALA A 342 10.83 19.05 0.80
CA ALA A 342 11.00 18.42 2.11
C ALA A 342 12.35 17.75 2.28
N TYR A 343 12.87 17.75 3.50
CA TYR A 343 13.88 16.79 3.95
C TYR A 343 13.17 15.59 4.59
N ILE A 344 13.37 14.41 3.99
CA ILE A 344 12.84 13.16 4.51
C ILE A 344 13.98 12.37 5.10
N THR A 345 13.91 12.05 6.39
CA THR A 345 14.86 11.18 7.08
C THR A 345 14.26 9.79 7.21
N TYR A 346 14.99 8.77 6.81
CA TYR A 346 14.57 7.39 6.85
C TYR A 346 15.22 6.66 8.01
N TYR A 347 14.40 6.01 8.82
CA TYR A 347 14.83 5.28 10.00
C TYR A 347 14.60 3.78 9.84
N GLN A 348 15.45 2.98 10.45
CA GLN A 348 15.23 1.55 10.66
C GLN A 348 15.48 1.19 12.12
N TRP A 349 14.78 0.17 12.61
CA TRP A 349 15.00 -0.37 13.94
C TRP A 349 16.25 -1.27 13.98
N SER A 350 17.01 -1.20 15.08
CA SER A 350 18.23 -2.01 15.27
C SER A 350 17.98 -3.51 15.48
N GLY A 351 16.75 -3.90 15.80
CA GLY A 351 16.39 -5.29 16.13
C GLY A 351 16.78 -5.71 17.55
N SER A 352 17.15 -4.77 18.42
CA SER A 352 17.50 -5.04 19.83
C SER A 352 16.34 -4.64 20.74
N SER A 353 15.83 -5.59 21.54
CA SER A 353 14.80 -5.35 22.54
C SER A 353 15.27 -4.48 23.69
N ASP A 354 16.57 -4.41 23.96
CA ASP A 354 17.16 -3.68 25.08
C ASP A 354 17.30 -2.18 24.79
N ASN A 355 17.32 -1.81 23.52
CA ASN A 355 17.36 -0.43 23.07
C ASN A 355 16.46 -0.29 21.83
N ASN A 356 15.28 0.29 21.98
CA ASN A 356 14.40 0.67 20.86
C ASN A 356 15.04 1.77 20.00
N PHE A 357 16.28 1.52 19.57
CA PHE A 357 17.06 2.52 18.89
C PHE A 357 16.78 2.51 17.39
N MET A 358 16.30 3.64 16.89
CA MET A 358 16.08 3.88 15.48
C MET A 358 17.34 4.49 14.87
N HIS A 359 17.87 3.85 13.84
CA HIS A 359 19.03 4.34 13.09
C HIS A 359 18.62 5.11 11.86
N ILE A 360 19.29 6.22 11.59
CA ILE A 360 19.14 6.90 10.30
C ILE A 360 19.86 6.07 9.23
N LYS A 361 19.10 5.63 8.24
CA LYS A 361 19.60 4.90 7.07
C LYS A 361 19.78 5.76 5.84
N GLY A 362 18.97 6.79 5.72
CA GLY A 362 19.04 7.72 4.62
C GLY A 362 18.46 9.07 5.00
N GLN A 363 18.87 10.09 4.30
CA GLN A 363 18.22 11.39 4.30
C GLN A 363 18.25 11.95 2.89
N SER A 364 17.10 12.43 2.41
CA SER A 364 16.97 12.98 1.06
C SER A 364 16.24 14.30 1.11
N TYR A 365 16.67 15.23 0.28
CA TYR A 365 15.93 16.44 -0.04
C TYR A 365 15.07 16.19 -1.27
N TYR A 366 13.79 16.41 -1.17
CA TYR A 366 12.82 16.34 -2.26
C TYR A 366 12.36 17.74 -2.63
N ASN A 367 12.43 18.06 -3.91
CA ASN A 367 11.81 19.24 -4.46
C ASN A 367 10.72 18.82 -5.44
N TYR A 368 9.45 18.86 -4.99
CA TYR A 368 8.30 18.43 -5.76
C TYR A 368 7.93 19.42 -6.85
N GLN A 369 8.19 20.71 -6.61
CA GLN A 369 7.90 21.79 -7.58
C GLN A 369 8.78 21.67 -8.83
N TYR A 370 10.02 21.32 -8.65
CA TYR A 370 11.00 21.23 -9.74
C TYR A 370 11.44 19.80 -10.02
N ASN A 371 10.69 18.80 -9.58
CA ASN A 371 10.88 17.39 -9.87
C ASN A 371 12.33 16.89 -9.75
N PHE A 372 13.01 17.17 -8.63
CA PHE A 372 14.30 16.55 -8.34
C PHE A 372 14.46 16.14 -6.89
N ARG A 373 15.24 15.10 -6.69
CA ARG A 373 15.63 14.54 -5.40
C ARG A 373 17.15 14.61 -5.28
N PHE A 374 17.61 14.88 -4.08
CA PHE A 374 19.02 14.84 -3.70
C PHE A 374 19.19 13.93 -2.49
N ASP A 375 19.88 12.79 -2.67
CA ASP A 375 20.23 11.87 -1.58
C ASP A 375 21.46 12.39 -0.86
N LEU A 376 21.32 12.77 0.41
CA LEU A 376 22.37 13.38 1.17
C LEU A 376 23.49 12.36 1.47
N PRO A 377 24.77 12.73 1.33
CA PRO A 377 25.88 11.99 1.91
C PRO A 377 25.70 11.85 3.43
N LYS A 378 26.02 10.70 3.99
CA LYS A 378 25.80 10.39 5.41
C LYS A 378 26.39 11.45 6.36
N SER A 379 27.53 12.01 6.02
CA SER A 379 28.20 13.04 6.80
C SER A 379 27.47 14.39 6.83
N MET A 380 26.50 14.59 5.93
CA MET A 380 25.69 15.81 5.84
C MET A 380 24.29 15.66 6.44
N TYR A 381 23.95 14.49 7.00
CA TYR A 381 22.64 14.29 7.62
C TYR A 381 22.38 15.33 8.72
N ASN A 382 21.22 15.92 8.70
CA ASN A 382 20.77 16.98 9.63
C ASN A 382 21.68 18.25 9.66
N SER A 383 22.54 18.43 8.64
CA SER A 383 23.51 19.53 8.60
C SER A 383 23.28 20.52 7.45
N LEU A 384 22.35 20.21 6.55
CA LEU A 384 22.04 21.07 5.40
C LEU A 384 20.76 21.87 5.62
N TYR A 385 20.84 23.15 5.19
CA TYR A 385 19.72 24.08 5.12
C TYR A 385 19.59 24.55 3.67
N THR A 386 18.36 24.72 3.18
CA THR A 386 18.10 25.20 1.84
C THR A 386 17.53 26.61 1.85
N GLU A 387 17.94 27.40 0.87
CA GLU A 387 17.35 28.70 0.55
C GLU A 387 17.09 28.78 -0.95
N GLN A 388 15.90 29.20 -1.35
CA GLN A 388 15.54 29.39 -2.75
C GLN A 388 15.59 30.86 -3.13
N LYS A 389 16.22 31.17 -4.27
CA LYS A 389 16.33 32.51 -4.85
C LYS A 389 15.87 32.46 -6.30
N TYR A 390 15.20 33.52 -6.71
CA TYR A 390 14.69 33.67 -8.06
C TYR A 390 15.48 34.74 -8.79
N GLU A 391 15.99 34.42 -9.96
CA GLU A 391 16.73 35.35 -10.84
C GLU A 391 16.16 35.24 -12.25
N GLY A 392 15.15 36.09 -12.54
CA GLY A 392 14.34 35.94 -13.74
C GLY A 392 13.61 34.60 -13.76
N GLU A 393 13.77 33.83 -14.84
CA GLU A 393 13.16 32.48 -14.95
C GLU A 393 14.02 31.37 -14.31
N LYS A 394 15.24 31.70 -13.84
CA LYS A 394 16.11 30.74 -13.18
C LYS A 394 15.82 30.70 -11.69
N ILE A 395 15.88 29.49 -11.15
CA ILE A 395 15.73 29.24 -9.73
C ILE A 395 17.07 28.72 -9.20
N GLN A 396 17.60 29.38 -8.18
CA GLN A 396 18.80 28.95 -7.48
C GLN A 396 18.40 28.36 -6.14
N ILE A 397 18.77 27.12 -5.89
CA ILE A 397 18.56 26.43 -4.62
C ILE A 397 19.92 26.27 -3.96
N GLU A 398 20.16 27.11 -2.96
CA GLU A 398 21.40 27.11 -2.20
C GLU A 398 21.33 26.08 -1.07
N PHE A 399 22.28 25.17 -1.02
CA PHE A 399 22.46 24.24 0.08
C PHE A 399 23.58 24.76 0.98
N LYS A 400 23.20 25.11 2.21
CA LYS A 400 24.09 25.72 3.19
C LYS A 400 24.43 24.73 4.30
N ALA A 401 25.67 24.75 4.73
CA ALA A 401 26.15 23.96 5.87
C ALA A 401 26.95 24.83 6.83
N THR A 402 27.02 24.40 8.08
CA THR A 402 27.84 25.09 9.09
C THR A 402 29.30 24.86 8.82
N ASN A 403 30.04 25.93 8.66
CA ASN A 403 31.51 25.86 8.62
C ASN A 403 32.03 25.47 10.00
N ILE A 404 32.63 24.29 10.09
CA ILE A 404 33.09 23.68 11.37
C ILE A 404 34.07 24.59 12.12
N ARG A 405 34.84 25.45 11.41
CA ARG A 405 35.88 26.29 12.02
C ARG A 405 35.35 27.61 12.56
N THR A 406 34.37 28.21 11.87
CA THR A 406 33.85 29.54 12.20
C THR A 406 32.50 29.50 12.90
N GLY A 407 31.78 28.37 12.82
CA GLY A 407 30.41 28.24 13.28
C GLY A 407 29.39 28.98 12.41
N THR A 408 29.80 29.58 11.30
CA THR A 408 28.91 30.34 10.39
C THR A 408 28.25 29.43 9.36
N LEU A 409 27.02 29.75 8.97
CA LEU A 409 26.32 29.08 7.89
C LEU A 409 26.83 29.61 6.55
N GLU A 410 27.38 28.75 5.70
CA GLU A 410 27.91 29.09 4.39
C GLU A 410 27.32 28.22 3.29
N THR A 411 27.17 28.76 2.07
CA THR A 411 26.69 27.99 0.92
C THR A 411 27.76 26.97 0.49
N ALA A 412 27.45 25.69 0.60
CA ALA A 412 28.28 24.59 0.18
C ALA A 412 28.24 24.39 -1.34
N PHE A 413 27.04 24.35 -1.88
CA PHE A 413 26.76 24.23 -3.31
C PHE A 413 25.39 24.81 -3.65
N THR A 414 25.16 25.07 -4.94
CA THR A 414 23.91 25.59 -5.48
C THR A 414 23.44 24.71 -6.64
N VAL A 415 22.17 24.37 -6.66
CA VAL A 415 21.49 23.78 -7.82
C VAL A 415 20.75 24.88 -8.55
N VAL A 416 21.08 25.09 -9.82
CA VAL A 416 20.40 26.05 -10.70
C VAL A 416 19.43 25.29 -11.57
N VAL A 417 18.13 25.56 -11.40
CA VAL A 417 17.05 24.95 -12.18
C VAL A 417 16.66 25.92 -13.31
N LYS A 418 16.60 25.41 -14.53
CA LYS A 418 16.28 26.16 -15.74
C LYS A 418 15.10 25.51 -16.46
N PRO A 419 13.98 26.21 -16.65
CA PRO A 419 12.88 25.73 -17.49
C PRO A 419 13.33 25.54 -18.94
N LYS A 420 12.91 24.46 -19.60
CA LYS A 420 13.21 24.21 -21.02
C LYS A 420 12.28 24.95 -21.98
N ASN A 421 11.05 25.26 -21.53
CA ASN A 421 10.04 25.92 -22.35
C ASN A 421 10.10 27.47 -22.26
N GLY A 422 11.14 28.02 -21.64
CA GLY A 422 11.37 29.47 -21.56
C GLY A 422 11.97 30.06 -22.84
N SER A 423 11.72 31.33 -23.08
CA SER A 423 12.23 32.07 -24.24
C SER A 423 13.73 32.44 -24.20
N ILE A 424 14.47 31.83 -23.30
CA ILE A 424 15.89 32.16 -23.07
C ILE A 424 16.80 31.25 -23.90
N ASP A 425 17.49 31.88 -24.85
CA ASP A 425 18.58 31.26 -25.61
C ASP A 425 19.66 30.70 -24.68
N ASP A 426 19.90 29.38 -24.69
CA ASP A 426 20.85 28.66 -23.83
C ASP A 426 22.26 29.28 -23.80
N LYS A 427 22.63 30.05 -24.82
CA LYS A 427 23.93 30.70 -24.96
C LYS A 427 24.08 32.02 -24.17
N GLN A 428 22.97 32.72 -23.81
CA GLN A 428 23.05 33.96 -23.01
C GLN A 428 22.89 33.73 -21.49
N SER A 429 22.57 32.50 -21.08
CA SER A 429 22.12 32.24 -19.71
C SER A 429 23.23 31.79 -18.74
N LEU A 430 24.43 31.50 -19.23
CA LEU A 430 25.62 31.28 -18.41
C LEU A 430 26.33 32.59 -18.22
N GLY A 431 25.85 33.47 -17.34
CA GLY A 431 26.73 34.51 -16.77
C GLY A 431 27.94 33.81 -16.20
N ASN A 432 29.08 33.90 -16.88
CA ASN A 432 30.46 33.51 -16.59
C ASN A 432 30.74 32.59 -15.34
N THR A 433 29.87 31.65 -14.99
CA THR A 433 30.14 30.61 -13.98
C THR A 433 30.87 29.46 -14.68
N LYS A 434 32.19 29.63 -14.80
CA LYS A 434 33.14 28.64 -15.40
C LYS A 434 33.10 27.24 -14.79
N ASP A 435 32.32 27.05 -13.71
CA ASP A 435 32.35 25.85 -12.87
C ASP A 435 30.97 25.15 -12.72
N ALA A 436 29.94 25.53 -13.52
CA ALA A 436 28.66 24.88 -13.49
C ALA A 436 28.70 23.54 -14.28
N VAL A 437 28.22 22.48 -13.67
CA VAL A 437 28.19 21.12 -14.25
C VAL A 437 26.76 20.62 -14.32
N ARG A 438 26.30 20.19 -15.52
CA ARG A 438 24.99 19.54 -15.67
C ARG A 438 24.96 18.24 -14.88
N ILE A 439 23.96 18.10 -13.98
CA ILE A 439 23.79 16.94 -13.11
C ILE A 439 22.53 16.13 -13.43
N LEU A 440 21.48 16.80 -13.94
CA LEU A 440 20.21 16.15 -14.22
C LEU A 440 19.52 16.91 -15.37
N ASP A 441 18.68 16.20 -16.11
CA ASP A 441 17.91 16.73 -17.22
C ASP A 441 16.61 15.93 -17.36
N ASN A 442 15.45 16.58 -17.41
CA ASN A 442 14.17 15.95 -17.67
C ASN A 442 13.38 16.72 -18.74
N GLU A 443 12.10 16.38 -18.96
CA GLU A 443 11.30 17.02 -20.01
C GLU A 443 11.13 18.53 -19.79
N ASP A 444 10.92 18.97 -18.55
CA ASP A 444 10.55 20.35 -18.21
C ASP A 444 11.74 21.21 -17.79
N TYR A 445 12.77 20.62 -17.19
CA TYR A 445 13.87 21.34 -16.54
C TYR A 445 15.23 20.75 -16.86
N SER A 446 16.23 21.61 -16.77
CA SER A 446 17.63 21.24 -16.72
C SER A 446 18.29 21.76 -15.43
N TYR A 447 19.20 20.99 -14.85
CA TYR A 447 19.76 21.27 -13.53
C TYR A 447 21.29 21.32 -13.61
N ASP A 448 21.84 22.44 -13.16
CA ASP A 448 23.28 22.64 -13.11
C ASP A 448 23.75 22.78 -11.66
N LEU A 449 24.81 22.07 -11.29
CA LEU A 449 25.43 22.13 -9.97
C LEU A 449 26.61 23.11 -10.01
N ILE A 450 26.65 23.99 -9.03
CA ILE A 450 27.78 24.92 -8.77
C ILE A 450 28.33 24.60 -7.39
N ILE A 451 29.61 24.29 -7.29
CA ILE A 451 30.29 24.10 -6.02
C ILE A 451 30.74 25.46 -5.50
N ASN A 452 30.09 25.96 -4.45
CA ASN A 452 30.42 27.27 -3.86
C ASN A 452 31.61 27.19 -2.88
N SER A 453 31.73 26.09 -2.13
CA SER A 453 32.81 25.90 -1.15
C SER A 453 33.35 24.47 -1.14
N LYS A 454 34.48 24.27 -1.84
CA LYS A 454 35.23 22.99 -1.79
C LYS A 454 35.73 22.67 -0.37
N ARG A 455 35.93 23.70 0.45
CA ARG A 455 36.35 23.56 1.84
C ARG A 455 35.26 22.89 2.65
N ILE A 456 34.02 23.37 2.56
CA ILE A 456 32.87 22.75 3.27
C ILE A 456 32.69 21.28 2.84
N LEU A 457 32.73 20.98 1.55
CA LEU A 457 32.64 19.60 1.08
C LEU A 457 33.76 18.73 1.69
N LYS A 458 34.98 19.25 1.77
CA LYS A 458 36.10 18.55 2.42
C LYS A 458 35.91 18.37 3.92
N ASP A 459 35.42 19.40 4.62
CA ASP A 459 35.16 19.35 6.06
C ASP A 459 34.08 18.29 6.40
N TYR A 460 33.11 18.07 5.51
CA TYR A 460 32.10 17.00 5.58
C TYR A 460 32.54 15.70 4.87
N SER A 461 33.79 15.59 4.40
CA SER A 461 34.30 14.40 3.71
C SER A 461 33.50 13.99 2.45
N VAL A 462 32.87 14.94 1.76
CA VAL A 462 32.11 14.71 0.54
C VAL A 462 32.96 14.95 -0.70
N LYS A 463 32.96 13.98 -1.62
CA LYS A 463 33.65 14.11 -2.92
C LYS A 463 32.70 14.75 -3.94
N GLU A 464 33.23 15.62 -4.80
CA GLU A 464 32.44 16.30 -5.84
C GLU A 464 31.72 15.29 -6.79
N ASP A 465 32.35 14.18 -7.15
CA ASP A 465 31.78 13.17 -8.04
C ASP A 465 30.70 12.33 -7.36
N GLU A 466 30.77 12.13 -6.05
CA GLU A 466 29.74 11.51 -5.24
C GLU A 466 28.52 12.44 -5.20
N LEU A 467 28.73 13.72 -4.89
CA LEU A 467 27.69 14.72 -4.87
C LEU A 467 26.91 14.82 -6.21
N LYS A 468 27.64 14.80 -7.34
CA LYS A 468 27.02 14.87 -8.68
C LYS A 468 26.09 13.68 -8.96
N LYS A 469 26.41 12.50 -8.45
CA LYS A 469 25.64 11.26 -8.65
C LYS A 469 24.47 11.10 -7.70
N SER A 470 24.34 11.97 -6.69
CA SER A 470 23.30 11.87 -5.67
C SER A 470 22.00 12.58 -6.06
N PHE A 471 21.89 13.03 -7.30
CA PHE A 471 20.68 13.70 -7.83
C PHE A 471 19.91 12.77 -8.78
N SER A 472 18.60 12.78 -8.66
CA SER A 472 17.66 12.03 -9.51
C SER A 472 16.34 12.80 -9.65
N ASN A 473 15.45 12.36 -10.55
CA ASN A 473 14.08 12.85 -10.58
C ASN A 473 13.25 12.27 -9.42
N VAL A 474 12.19 12.97 -9.00
CA VAL A 474 11.27 12.49 -7.95
C VAL A 474 10.31 11.45 -8.51
N TYR A 475 9.86 11.61 -9.76
CA TYR A 475 8.80 10.85 -10.39
C TYR A 475 9.31 9.86 -11.45
N GLU A 476 10.44 9.25 -11.22
CA GLU A 476 10.99 8.15 -12.05
C GLU A 476 10.90 6.81 -11.36
#